data_59e1102cd27117bf2b9b87b318e67a7e
#
_entry.id   59e1102cd27117bf2b9b87b318e67a7e
#
_cell.length_a   1.000
_cell.length_b   1.000
_cell.length_c   1.000
_cell.angle_alpha   90.00
_cell.angle_beta   90.00
_cell.angle_gamma   90.00
#
_symmetry.space_group_name_H-M   'P 1'
#
loop_
_entity.id
_entity.type
_entity.pdbx_description
1 polymer ?
#
loop_
_entity_poly.entity_id
_entity_poly.type
_entity_poly.pdbx_seq_one_letter_code
_entity_poly.pdbx_strand_id
1 'polypeptide(L)'
;MHIYVDADACPVIGIVERIAKSHNIAVTLLCDTNHYLTSDYSEVVYVGAGADAVDFKLISLCMMGDLVVTQDYGVAAMALSKGAYAIHQSGKWYTNENIDFMLMERHISKKVRRASSKNHMKGPRKRSDKDDLNFEASFERLVEKYQHLDTSRMSGRAGFKYVSTENIFYEVVG
;
A
#
# COMPACT_ATOMS: atom_id res chain seq x y z
N MET A 1 -0.93 11.95 4.12
CA MET A 1 -0.97 10.75 3.23
C MET A 1 0.44 10.43 2.78
N HIS A 2 0.85 9.19 2.87
CA HIS A 2 2.07 8.63 2.33
C HIS A 2 1.69 7.40 1.48
N ILE A 3 2.45 7.07 0.44
CA ILE A 3 2.18 5.90 -0.38
C ILE A 3 3.24 4.84 -0.11
N TYR A 4 2.82 3.65 0.28
CA TYR A 4 3.66 2.47 0.46
C TYR A 4 3.39 1.47 -0.66
N VAL A 5 4.44 0.98 -1.28
CA VAL A 5 4.35 0.02 -2.37
C VAL A 5 5.05 -1.27 -1.97
N ASP A 6 4.34 -2.37 -2.01
CA ASP A 6 4.90 -3.71 -2.03
C ASP A 6 5.53 -3.91 -3.43
N ALA A 7 6.85 -3.67 -3.49
CA ALA A 7 7.56 -3.46 -4.75
C ALA A 7 8.04 -4.77 -5.40
N ASP A 8 7.98 -5.88 -4.68
CA ASP A 8 8.35 -7.18 -5.23
C ASP A 8 7.41 -7.56 -6.38
N ALA A 9 7.98 -7.64 -7.59
CA ALA A 9 7.23 -7.91 -8.83
C ALA A 9 6.07 -6.92 -9.11
N CYS A 10 6.14 -5.68 -8.64
CA CYS A 10 5.13 -4.65 -8.88
C CYS A 10 5.36 -3.94 -10.22
N PRO A 11 4.50 -4.13 -11.23
CA PRO A 11 4.70 -3.56 -12.57
C PRO A 11 4.26 -2.09 -12.68
N VAL A 12 3.68 -1.50 -11.64
CA VAL A 12 3.07 -0.17 -11.68
C VAL A 12 3.86 0.91 -10.95
N ILE A 13 5.07 0.62 -10.49
CA ILE A 13 5.92 1.55 -9.73
C ILE A 13 6.05 2.89 -10.45
N GLY A 14 6.42 2.89 -11.73
CA GLY A 14 6.58 4.13 -12.50
C GLY A 14 5.30 4.96 -12.64
N ILE A 15 4.13 4.31 -12.68
CA ILE A 15 2.83 5.01 -12.68
C ILE A 15 2.57 5.64 -11.30
N VAL A 16 2.81 4.89 -10.23
CA VAL A 16 2.66 5.37 -8.85
C VAL A 16 3.55 6.59 -8.60
N GLU A 17 4.82 6.51 -8.95
CA GLU A 17 5.78 7.61 -8.76
C GLU A 17 5.40 8.86 -9.54
N ARG A 18 4.98 8.70 -10.79
CA ARG A 18 4.57 9.82 -11.63
C ARG A 18 3.36 10.56 -11.05
N ILE A 19 2.34 9.83 -10.61
CA ILE A 19 1.14 10.41 -10.00
C ILE A 19 1.48 11.00 -8.62
N ALA A 20 2.22 10.27 -7.80
CA ALA A 20 2.63 10.77 -6.49
C ALA A 20 3.42 12.08 -6.59
N LYS A 21 4.33 12.19 -7.57
CA LYS A 21 5.11 13.38 -7.83
C LYS A 21 4.25 14.57 -8.25
N SER A 22 3.22 14.38 -9.08
CA SER A 22 2.30 15.45 -9.49
C SER A 22 1.44 15.98 -8.33
N HIS A 23 1.22 15.14 -7.32
CA HIS A 23 0.47 15.49 -6.11
C HIS A 23 1.36 15.84 -4.89
N ASN A 24 2.69 15.85 -5.04
CA ASN A 24 3.65 16.07 -3.95
C ASN A 24 3.48 15.08 -2.77
N ILE A 25 3.23 13.81 -3.07
CA ILE A 25 3.04 12.76 -2.08
C ILE A 25 4.28 11.88 -2.02
N ALA A 26 4.87 11.73 -0.84
CA ALA A 26 6.02 10.85 -0.63
C ALA A 26 5.66 9.38 -0.88
N VAL A 27 6.62 8.63 -1.44
CA VAL A 27 6.48 7.20 -1.75
C VAL A 27 7.61 6.43 -1.11
N THR A 28 7.30 5.30 -0.50
CA THR A 28 8.28 4.30 -0.05
C THR A 28 8.02 2.98 -0.77
N LEU A 29 9.05 2.50 -1.45
CA LEU A 29 9.07 1.19 -2.10
C LEU A 29 9.72 0.19 -1.15
N LEU A 30 9.00 -0.87 -0.80
CA LEU A 30 9.53 -1.93 0.04
C LEU A 30 9.77 -3.18 -0.82
N CYS A 31 10.96 -3.75 -0.73
CA CYS A 31 11.31 -4.97 -1.43
C CYS A 31 12.24 -5.86 -0.59
N ASP A 32 12.34 -7.13 -0.96
CA ASP A 32 13.33 -8.00 -0.35
C ASP A 32 14.75 -7.73 -0.88
N THR A 33 15.75 -8.25 -0.18
CA THR A 33 17.17 -8.07 -0.55
C THR A 33 17.58 -8.83 -1.82
N ASN A 34 16.71 -9.67 -2.41
CA ASN A 34 16.98 -10.37 -3.66
C ASN A 34 16.62 -9.51 -4.88
N HIS A 35 15.90 -8.42 -4.68
CA HIS A 35 15.53 -7.47 -5.73
C HIS A 35 16.43 -6.23 -5.65
N TYR A 36 17.00 -5.85 -6.81
CA TYR A 36 17.71 -4.59 -6.92
C TYR A 36 16.77 -3.54 -7.52
N LEU A 37 16.39 -2.58 -6.71
CA LEU A 37 15.47 -1.51 -7.10
C LEU A 37 16.09 -0.16 -6.76
N THR A 38 16.07 0.77 -7.69
CA THR A 38 16.49 2.17 -7.47
C THR A 38 15.40 3.10 -7.93
N SER A 39 15.29 4.25 -7.29
CA SER A 39 14.35 5.30 -7.64
C SER A 39 15.01 6.67 -7.41
N ASP A 40 14.72 7.61 -8.32
CA ASP A 40 15.10 9.01 -8.16
C ASP A 40 14.05 9.83 -7.38
N TYR A 41 12.90 9.23 -7.08
CA TYR A 41 11.79 9.89 -6.39
C TYR A 41 11.43 9.26 -5.06
N SER A 42 11.34 7.94 -5.04
CA SER A 42 10.87 7.17 -3.88
C SER A 42 12.00 6.78 -2.96
N GLU A 43 11.73 6.73 -1.67
CA GLU A 43 12.60 6.01 -0.73
C GLU A 43 12.51 4.50 -0.99
N VAL A 44 13.64 3.82 -1.09
CA VAL A 44 13.69 2.36 -1.25
C VAL A 44 14.13 1.73 0.07
N VAL A 45 13.29 0.88 0.63
CA VAL A 45 13.55 0.16 1.87
C VAL A 45 13.74 -1.32 1.57
N TYR A 46 14.96 -1.79 1.73
CA TYR A 46 15.29 -3.21 1.62
C TYR A 46 15.01 -3.91 2.94
N VAL A 47 14.23 -4.97 2.88
CA VAL A 47 13.89 -5.80 4.04
C VAL A 47 14.62 -7.12 3.95
N GLY A 48 15.23 -7.55 5.06
CA GLY A 48 15.97 -8.82 5.11
C GLY A 48 15.10 -10.02 4.75
N ALA A 49 15.73 -11.10 4.30
CA ALA A 49 15.07 -12.33 3.90
C ALA A 49 14.23 -12.92 5.04
N GLY A 50 12.98 -13.20 4.75
CA GLY A 50 12.03 -13.84 5.67
C GLY A 50 10.65 -13.91 5.02
N ALA A 51 9.93 -14.99 5.29
CA ALA A 51 8.55 -15.09 4.85
C ALA A 51 7.76 -13.90 5.44
N ASP A 52 7.04 -13.18 4.60
CA ASP A 52 6.19 -12.05 4.97
C ASP A 52 6.93 -10.85 5.63
N ALA A 53 8.28 -10.80 5.58
CA ALA A 53 9.06 -9.75 6.23
C ALA A 53 8.78 -8.36 5.63
N VAL A 54 8.63 -8.27 4.30
CA VAL A 54 8.23 -7.06 3.57
C VAL A 54 6.84 -6.62 4.01
N ASP A 55 5.90 -7.55 4.09
CA ASP A 55 4.50 -7.30 4.50
C ASP A 55 4.44 -6.71 5.91
N PHE A 56 5.12 -7.33 6.87
CA PHE A 56 5.17 -6.83 8.25
C PHE A 56 5.83 -5.46 8.33
N LYS A 57 6.93 -5.24 7.60
CA LYS A 57 7.60 -3.95 7.57
C LYS A 57 6.70 -2.88 6.99
N LEU A 58 6.05 -3.13 5.86
CA LEU A 58 5.11 -2.22 5.21
C LEU A 58 4.00 -1.82 6.19
N ILE A 59 3.35 -2.81 6.79
CA ILE A 59 2.26 -2.57 7.73
C ILE A 59 2.75 -1.85 9.00
N SER A 60 3.99 -2.08 9.46
CA SER A 60 4.53 -1.37 10.62
C SER A 60 4.67 0.13 10.37
N LEU A 61 5.00 0.53 9.13
CA LEU A 61 5.17 1.92 8.72
C LEU A 61 3.84 2.60 8.40
N CYS A 62 2.86 1.85 7.90
CA CYS A 62 1.58 2.34 7.43
C CYS A 62 0.72 2.90 8.57
N MET A 63 0.14 4.07 8.37
CA MET A 63 -0.74 4.76 9.31
C MET A 63 -2.12 5.04 8.69
N MET A 64 -3.07 5.47 9.52
CA MET A 64 -4.38 5.92 9.08
C MET A 64 -4.26 7.04 8.04
N GLY A 65 -4.96 6.88 6.92
CA GLY A 65 -4.95 7.86 5.82
C GLY A 65 -3.83 7.67 4.81
N ASP A 66 -2.93 6.70 5.02
CA ASP A 66 -1.94 6.33 4.01
C ASP A 66 -2.53 5.43 2.93
N LEU A 67 -1.80 5.26 1.84
CA LEU A 67 -2.21 4.45 0.69
C LEU A 67 -1.21 3.31 0.47
N VAL A 68 -1.71 2.10 0.34
CA VAL A 68 -0.92 0.89 0.07
C VAL A 68 -1.22 0.33 -1.31
N VAL A 69 -0.17 0.08 -2.10
CA VAL A 69 -0.24 -0.62 -3.38
C VAL A 69 0.31 -2.02 -3.20
N THR A 70 -0.54 -3.04 -3.25
CA THR A 70 -0.13 -4.44 -3.06
C THR A 70 -1.01 -5.42 -3.84
N GLN A 71 -0.47 -6.58 -4.18
CA GLN A 71 -1.22 -7.73 -4.69
C GLN A 71 -1.68 -8.68 -3.57
N ASP A 72 -1.12 -8.55 -2.38
CA ASP A 72 -1.45 -9.44 -1.27
C ASP A 72 -2.70 -8.96 -0.53
N TYR A 73 -3.73 -9.80 -0.53
CA TYR A 73 -5.00 -9.51 0.15
C TYR A 73 -4.84 -9.43 1.67
N GLY A 74 -3.86 -10.14 2.24
CA GLY A 74 -3.54 -10.08 3.66
C GLY A 74 -2.97 -8.72 4.06
N VAL A 75 -2.01 -8.23 3.27
CA VAL A 75 -1.44 -6.87 3.44
C VAL A 75 -2.54 -5.82 3.28
N ALA A 76 -3.38 -5.95 2.23
CA ALA A 76 -4.49 -5.04 2.01
C ALA A 76 -5.47 -5.02 3.20
N ALA A 77 -5.84 -6.20 3.74
CA ALA A 77 -6.72 -6.30 4.92
C ALA A 77 -6.11 -5.64 6.16
N MET A 78 -4.82 -5.86 6.40
CA MET A 78 -4.10 -5.21 7.52
C MET A 78 -4.04 -3.69 7.35
N ALA A 79 -3.79 -3.19 6.14
CA ALA A 79 -3.80 -1.75 5.84
C ALA A 79 -5.18 -1.14 6.11
N LEU A 80 -6.24 -1.77 5.61
CA LEU A 80 -7.63 -1.33 5.85
C LEU A 80 -7.97 -1.31 7.33
N SER A 81 -7.54 -2.30 8.11
CA SER A 81 -7.79 -2.36 9.56
C SER A 81 -7.11 -1.22 10.33
N LYS A 82 -6.03 -0.65 9.79
CA LYS A 82 -5.36 0.54 10.32
C LYS A 82 -6.00 1.86 9.85
N GLY A 83 -7.05 1.79 9.03
CA GLY A 83 -7.68 2.98 8.43
C GLY A 83 -6.89 3.57 7.27
N ALA A 84 -5.97 2.83 6.70
CA ALA A 84 -5.31 3.16 5.46
C ALA A 84 -6.16 2.73 4.25
N TYR A 85 -5.81 3.19 3.07
CA TYR A 85 -6.42 2.81 1.80
C TYR A 85 -5.55 1.78 1.10
N ALA A 86 -6.14 0.91 0.30
CA ALA A 86 -5.37 -0.09 -0.43
C ALA A 86 -5.90 -0.30 -1.84
N ILE A 87 -4.98 -0.49 -2.79
CA ILE A 87 -5.27 -0.72 -4.21
C ILE A 87 -4.42 -1.87 -4.76
N HIS A 88 -5.08 -2.71 -5.56
CA HIS A 88 -4.41 -3.75 -6.33
C HIS A 88 -3.79 -3.15 -7.60
N GLN A 89 -2.69 -3.71 -8.09
CA GLN A 89 -2.03 -3.28 -9.33
C GLN A 89 -2.89 -3.37 -10.61
N SER A 90 -4.09 -3.97 -10.54
CA SER A 90 -5.08 -3.92 -11.63
C SER A 90 -5.97 -2.67 -11.58
N GLY A 91 -5.81 -1.80 -10.57
CA GLY A 91 -6.67 -0.66 -10.33
C GLY A 91 -7.92 -0.97 -9.48
N LYS A 92 -8.08 -2.20 -9.00
CA LYS A 92 -9.20 -2.55 -8.11
C LYS A 92 -8.90 -2.05 -6.68
N TRP A 93 -9.80 -1.27 -6.12
CA TRP A 93 -9.69 -0.83 -4.73
C TRP A 93 -10.08 -1.96 -3.78
N TYR A 94 -9.29 -2.11 -2.73
CA TYR A 94 -9.71 -2.90 -1.59
C TYR A 94 -10.54 -2.05 -0.65
N THR A 95 -11.64 -2.60 -0.18
CA THR A 95 -12.55 -1.94 0.75
C THR A 95 -12.99 -2.93 1.83
N ASN A 96 -13.49 -2.44 2.95
CA ASN A 96 -14.01 -3.30 4.01
C ASN A 96 -15.14 -4.22 3.53
N GLU A 97 -15.90 -3.77 2.51
CA GLU A 97 -17.02 -4.56 1.96
C GLU A 97 -16.56 -5.70 1.05
N ASN A 98 -15.36 -5.58 0.42
CA ASN A 98 -14.93 -6.58 -0.57
C ASN A 98 -13.76 -7.46 -0.11
N ILE A 99 -13.00 -7.05 0.90
CA ILE A 99 -11.75 -7.72 1.28
C ILE A 99 -11.97 -9.13 1.82
N ASP A 100 -13.00 -9.33 2.63
CA ASP A 100 -13.30 -10.65 3.21
C ASP A 100 -13.68 -11.66 2.13
N PHE A 101 -14.47 -11.23 1.13
CA PHE A 101 -14.82 -12.06 -0.02
C PHE A 101 -13.57 -12.44 -0.83
N MET A 102 -12.67 -11.49 -1.06
CA MET A 102 -11.43 -11.72 -1.82
C MET A 102 -10.47 -12.67 -1.09
N LEU A 103 -10.37 -12.56 0.23
CA LEU A 103 -9.60 -13.50 1.06
C LEU A 103 -10.18 -14.91 1.00
N MET A 104 -11.50 -15.04 1.09
CA MET A 104 -12.20 -16.32 1.00
C MET A 104 -12.03 -16.95 -0.38
N GLU A 105 -12.19 -16.19 -1.47
CA GLU A 105 -11.99 -16.65 -2.84
C GLU A 105 -10.56 -17.18 -3.06
N ARG A 106 -9.55 -16.48 -2.56
CA ARG A 106 -8.15 -16.93 -2.58
C ARG A 106 -7.97 -18.24 -1.83
N HIS A 107 -8.57 -18.36 -0.64
CA HIS A 107 -8.49 -19.57 0.16
C HIS A 107 -9.10 -20.78 -0.56
N ILE A 108 -10.30 -20.63 -1.13
CA ILE A 108 -10.98 -21.68 -1.90
C ILE A 108 -10.16 -22.04 -3.13
N SER A 109 -9.68 -21.08 -3.90
CA SER A 109 -8.87 -21.30 -5.09
C SER A 109 -7.56 -22.04 -4.79
N LYS A 110 -6.91 -21.73 -3.65
CA LYS A 110 -5.72 -22.45 -3.17
C LYS A 110 -6.04 -23.90 -2.78
N LYS A 111 -7.19 -24.13 -2.14
CA LYS A 111 -7.65 -25.47 -1.76
C LYS A 111 -7.98 -26.34 -2.98
N VAL A 112 -8.69 -25.77 -3.95
CA VAL A 112 -9.04 -26.43 -5.22
C VAL A 112 -7.78 -26.80 -6.01
N ARG A 113 -6.81 -25.91 -6.12
CA ARG A 113 -5.52 -26.19 -6.78
C ARG A 113 -4.74 -27.32 -6.12
N ARG A 114 -4.76 -27.41 -4.78
CA ARG A 114 -4.10 -28.50 -4.05
C ARG A 114 -4.81 -29.84 -4.22
N ALA A 115 -6.14 -29.83 -4.33
CA ALA A 115 -6.94 -31.07 -4.50
C ALA A 115 -6.91 -31.61 -5.94
N SER A 116 -6.62 -30.78 -6.94
CA SER A 116 -6.63 -31.15 -8.37
C SER A 116 -5.21 -31.18 -8.92
N SER A 117 -4.56 -32.34 -8.87
CA SER A 117 -3.22 -32.56 -9.45
C SER A 117 -3.22 -32.60 -10.98
N LYS A 118 -4.38 -32.61 -11.65
CA LYS A 118 -4.54 -32.81 -13.11
C LYS A 118 -5.01 -31.59 -13.89
N ASN A 119 -5.50 -30.54 -13.27
CA ASN A 119 -5.93 -29.34 -13.99
C ASN A 119 -4.83 -28.28 -13.98
N HIS A 120 -4.08 -28.21 -15.08
CA HIS A 120 -3.26 -27.03 -15.41
C HIS A 120 -4.20 -25.83 -15.64
N MET A 121 -4.51 -25.12 -14.57
CA MET A 121 -5.15 -23.82 -14.71
C MET A 121 -4.17 -22.89 -15.44
N LYS A 122 -4.62 -22.31 -16.55
CA LYS A 122 -3.82 -21.30 -17.26
C LYS A 122 -3.39 -20.21 -16.25
N GLY A 123 -2.12 -19.88 -16.28
CA GLY A 123 -1.60 -18.75 -15.49
C GLY A 123 -2.33 -17.44 -15.84
N PRO A 124 -2.17 -16.39 -15.02
CA PRO A 124 -2.75 -15.10 -15.34
C PRO A 124 -2.27 -14.64 -16.71
N ARG A 125 -3.14 -13.94 -17.44
CA ARG A 125 -2.77 -13.36 -18.75
C ARG A 125 -1.64 -12.33 -18.55
N LYS A 126 -0.82 -12.13 -19.56
CA LYS A 126 0.18 -11.05 -19.55
C LYS A 126 -0.52 -9.70 -19.38
N ARG A 127 0.10 -8.82 -18.59
CA ARG A 127 -0.29 -7.42 -18.44
C ARG A 127 -0.17 -6.70 -19.80
N SER A 128 -1.05 -5.77 -20.06
CA SER A 128 -1.12 -4.97 -21.28
C SER A 128 -1.18 -3.48 -20.95
N ASP A 129 -0.90 -2.63 -21.94
CA ASP A 129 -1.01 -1.16 -21.82
C ASP A 129 -2.40 -0.71 -21.32
N LYS A 130 -3.45 -1.47 -21.70
CA LYS A 130 -4.81 -1.20 -21.20
C LYS A 130 -4.93 -1.43 -19.68
N ASP A 131 -4.19 -2.38 -19.13
CA ASP A 131 -4.17 -2.61 -17.69
C ASP A 131 -3.44 -1.48 -16.97
N ASP A 132 -2.40 -0.93 -17.59
CA ASP A 132 -1.68 0.23 -17.09
C ASP A 132 -2.55 1.47 -17.08
N LEU A 133 -3.26 1.76 -18.17
CA LEU A 133 -4.22 2.86 -18.25
C LEU A 133 -5.35 2.72 -17.23
N ASN A 134 -5.87 1.51 -17.03
CA ASN A 134 -6.91 1.25 -16.03
C ASN A 134 -6.41 1.49 -14.61
N PHE A 135 -5.17 1.04 -14.31
CA PHE A 135 -4.55 1.28 -13.02
C PHE A 135 -4.33 2.79 -12.80
N GLU A 136 -3.73 3.46 -13.78
CA GLU A 136 -3.45 4.89 -13.75
C GLU A 136 -4.72 5.71 -13.42
N ALA A 137 -5.76 5.55 -14.22
CA ALA A 137 -7.02 6.26 -14.03
C ALA A 137 -7.70 5.95 -12.69
N SER A 138 -7.54 4.73 -12.17
CA SER A 138 -8.10 4.32 -10.90
C SER A 138 -7.28 4.85 -9.72
N PHE A 139 -5.96 4.83 -9.85
CA PHE A 139 -5.04 5.31 -8.82
C PHE A 139 -5.12 6.83 -8.67
N GLU A 140 -5.16 7.57 -9.79
CA GLU A 140 -5.37 9.02 -9.80
C GLU A 140 -6.65 9.40 -9.02
N ARG A 141 -7.78 8.77 -9.35
CA ARG A 141 -9.05 9.01 -8.63
C ARG A 141 -8.96 8.69 -7.14
N LEU A 142 -8.17 7.67 -6.76
CA LEU A 142 -7.99 7.31 -5.36
C LEU A 142 -7.19 8.41 -4.63
N VAL A 143 -6.10 8.86 -5.23
CA VAL A 143 -5.25 9.92 -4.69
C VAL A 143 -6.04 11.22 -4.54
N GLU A 144 -6.71 11.69 -5.60
CA GLU A 144 -7.54 12.89 -5.57
C GLU A 144 -8.60 12.83 -4.47
N LYS A 145 -9.35 11.73 -4.41
CA LYS A 145 -10.42 11.55 -3.43
C LYS A 145 -9.94 11.70 -1.99
N TYR A 146 -8.79 11.12 -1.66
CA TYR A 146 -8.34 11.02 -0.27
C TYR A 146 -7.36 12.11 0.14
N GLN A 147 -6.65 12.73 -0.80
CA GLN A 147 -5.82 13.90 -0.52
C GLN A 147 -6.67 15.09 -0.06
N HIS A 148 -7.85 15.30 -0.65
CA HIS A 148 -8.79 16.34 -0.22
C HIS A 148 -9.36 16.10 1.17
N LEU A 149 -9.56 14.85 1.59
CA LEU A 149 -10.02 14.54 2.93
C LEU A 149 -8.98 14.81 4.00
N ASP A 150 -7.70 14.65 3.68
CA ASP A 150 -6.58 14.94 4.59
C ASP A 150 -6.43 16.44 4.82
N THR A 151 -6.51 17.25 3.77
CA THR A 151 -6.49 18.72 3.86
C THR A 151 -7.67 19.29 4.65
N SER A 152 -8.86 18.73 4.51
CA SER A 152 -10.04 19.18 5.28
C SER A 152 -9.96 18.81 6.76
N ARG A 153 -9.31 17.69 7.12
CA ARG A 153 -9.03 17.29 8.51
C ARG A 153 -7.98 18.18 9.15
N MET A 154 -6.99 18.65 8.40
CA MET A 154 -5.97 19.57 8.89
C MET A 154 -6.53 21.01 9.09
N SER A 155 -7.40 21.48 8.22
CA SER A 155 -8.04 22.79 8.35
C SER A 155 -9.10 22.85 9.47
N GLY A 156 -9.75 21.72 9.78
CA GLY A 156 -10.67 21.60 10.93
C GLY A 156 -9.98 21.44 12.28
N ARG A 157 -8.67 21.19 12.31
CA ARG A 157 -7.84 21.07 13.52
C ARG A 157 -7.02 22.32 13.87
N ALA A 158 -7.38 23.48 13.35
CA ALA A 158 -6.73 24.76 13.67
C ALA A 158 -6.88 25.19 15.17
N GLY A 159 -7.07 24.26 16.08
CA GLY A 159 -7.11 24.47 17.52
C GLY A 159 -6.19 23.57 18.35
N PHE A 160 -5.55 22.56 17.75
CA PHE A 160 -4.58 21.73 18.48
C PHE A 160 -3.16 22.06 18.01
N LYS A 161 -2.46 22.91 18.76
CA LYS A 161 -1.00 23.05 18.65
C LYS A 161 -0.37 21.69 18.95
N TYR A 162 0.38 21.12 18.00
CA TYR A 162 1.34 20.08 18.29
C TYR A 162 2.37 20.64 19.26
N VAL A 163 2.31 20.26 20.50
CA VAL A 163 3.43 20.43 21.42
C VAL A 163 4.40 19.32 21.07
N SER A 164 5.53 19.65 20.47
CA SER A 164 6.62 18.72 20.25
C SER A 164 7.06 18.18 21.62
N THR A 165 7.07 16.87 21.78
CA THR A 165 7.55 16.17 22.97
C THR A 165 9.08 16.10 23.04
N GLU A 166 9.77 17.17 22.69
CA GLU A 166 11.19 17.36 23.01
C GLU A 166 11.25 18.45 24.09
N ASN A 167 11.23 18.02 25.34
CA ASN A 167 11.70 18.66 26.58
C ASN A 167 10.70 18.45 27.73
N ILE A 168 10.68 17.24 28.26
CA ILE A 168 10.22 17.06 29.65
C ILE A 168 11.50 16.95 30.50
N PHE A 169 12.02 18.07 30.93
CA PHE A 169 12.90 18.14 32.10
C PHE A 169 12.04 17.99 33.33
N TYR A 170 12.30 16.96 34.11
CA TYR A 170 11.77 16.84 35.46
C TYR A 170 12.50 17.85 36.35
N GLU A 171 11.84 18.95 36.74
CA GLU A 171 12.20 19.65 37.93
C GLU A 171 11.53 18.95 39.13
N VAL A 172 12.39 18.28 39.90
CA VAL A 172 12.04 17.82 41.24
C VAL A 172 12.18 19.04 42.15
N VAL A 173 11.07 19.61 42.60
CA VAL A 173 11.06 20.58 43.69
C VAL A 173 10.94 19.82 44.98
N GLY A 174 11.96 20.06 45.85
CA GLY A 174 12.03 19.57 47.21
C GLY A 174 11.00 20.20 48.16
#